data_b2ec1863603911547236455f1e90cc29
#
_entry.id   b2ec1863603911547236455f1e90cc29
#
_cell.length_a   1.000
_cell.length_b   1.000
_cell.length_c   1.000
_cell.angle_alpha   90.00
_cell.angle_beta   90.00
_cell.angle_gamma   90.00
#
_symmetry.space_group_name_H-M   'P 1'
#
loop_
_entity.id
_entity.type
_entity.pdbx_description
1 polymer ?
#
loop_
_entity_poly.entity_id
_entity_poly.type
_entity_poly.pdbx_seq_one_letter_code
_entity_poly.pdbx_strand_id
1 'polypeptide(L)'
;AEFFREDFRRAGSIERSVLFLNLADDPAVERIATPRMAITCAEYLAYTLGMHVLVIMTDMTNYAEALREVSASRKEVPGRRGYPGYLYTDLASLYERAGRINGKKGSITQIPILTMPEDDKTHPIPDLTGYITEGQIILSRDLYMKGIQPPINVLPSLSRLKTKGIGKDKTREDHADTM
;
A
#
# COMPACT_ATOMS: atom_id res chain seq x y z
N ALA A 1 -7.54 -9.36 -12.14
CA ALA A 1 -7.82 -10.30 -11.05
C ALA A 1 -7.54 -11.75 -11.49
N GLU A 2 -8.17 -12.24 -12.55
CA GLU A 2 -8.05 -13.62 -13.05
C GLU A 2 -6.58 -14.03 -13.30
N PHE A 3 -5.81 -13.18 -13.98
CA PHE A 3 -4.39 -13.40 -14.24
C PHE A 3 -3.59 -13.69 -12.96
N PHE A 4 -3.73 -12.84 -11.93
CA PHE A 4 -3.01 -13.04 -10.67
C PHE A 4 -3.48 -14.29 -9.91
N ARG A 5 -4.77 -14.57 -9.94
CA ARG A 5 -5.33 -15.78 -9.32
C ARG A 5 -4.74 -17.05 -9.96
N GLU A 6 -4.64 -17.07 -11.29
CA GLU A 6 -4.07 -18.19 -12.03
C GLU A 6 -2.56 -18.33 -11.78
N ASP A 7 -1.86 -17.20 -11.71
CA ASP A 7 -0.41 -17.18 -11.44
C ASP A 7 -0.09 -17.67 -10.03
N PHE A 8 -0.88 -17.26 -9.03
CA PHE A 8 -0.74 -17.76 -7.65
C PHE A 8 -1.09 -19.24 -7.55
N ARG A 9 -2.06 -19.72 -8.32
CA ARG A 9 -2.37 -21.15 -8.39
C ARG A 9 -1.21 -21.93 -8.98
N ARG A 10 -0.65 -21.45 -10.08
CA ARG A 10 0.51 -22.07 -10.75
C ARG A 10 1.75 -22.08 -9.86
N ALA A 11 1.97 -21.02 -9.09
CA ALA A 11 3.07 -20.91 -8.14
C ALA A 11 2.84 -21.69 -6.83
N GLY A 12 1.67 -22.30 -6.63
CA GLY A 12 1.30 -22.98 -5.38
C GLY A 12 1.11 -22.05 -4.18
N SER A 13 1.00 -20.74 -4.43
CA SER A 13 0.85 -19.72 -3.38
C SER A 13 -0.60 -19.48 -2.98
N ILE A 14 -1.56 -19.94 -3.78
CA ILE A 14 -2.98 -19.68 -3.58
C ILE A 14 -3.50 -20.21 -2.23
N GLU A 15 -2.99 -21.35 -1.77
CA GLU A 15 -3.39 -21.98 -0.51
C GLU A 15 -3.01 -21.16 0.73
N ARG A 16 -2.05 -20.25 0.58
CA ARG A 16 -1.58 -19.33 1.64
C ARG A 16 -1.99 -17.89 1.38
N SER A 17 -2.95 -17.68 0.49
CA SER A 17 -3.41 -16.36 0.09
C SER A 17 -4.91 -16.21 0.35
N VAL A 18 -5.29 -15.04 0.86
CA VAL A 18 -6.69 -14.63 0.97
C VAL A 18 -6.88 -13.47 0.00
N LEU A 19 -7.82 -13.59 -0.92
CA LEU A 19 -8.06 -12.60 -1.97
C LEU A 19 -9.36 -11.85 -1.68
N PHE A 20 -9.27 -10.54 -1.51
CA PHE A 20 -10.39 -9.62 -1.49
C PHE A 20 -10.41 -8.89 -2.83
N LEU A 21 -11.45 -9.11 -3.61
CA LEU A 21 -11.54 -8.59 -4.96
C LEU A 21 -12.70 -7.60 -5.07
N ASN A 22 -12.42 -6.44 -5.63
CA ASN A 22 -13.39 -5.48 -6.12
C ASN A 22 -13.00 -5.14 -7.56
N LEU A 23 -13.88 -5.38 -8.49
CA LEU A 23 -13.64 -5.22 -9.92
C LEU A 23 -14.13 -3.84 -10.40
N ALA A 24 -13.87 -3.54 -11.67
CA ALA A 24 -14.20 -2.23 -12.24
C ALA A 24 -15.71 -1.92 -12.24
N ASP A 25 -16.50 -2.95 -12.41
CA ASP A 25 -17.98 -2.89 -12.52
C ASP A 25 -18.67 -2.91 -11.12
N ASP A 26 -17.90 -3.16 -10.06
CA ASP A 26 -18.47 -3.20 -8.71
C ASP A 26 -18.74 -1.79 -8.18
N PRO A 27 -19.74 -1.61 -7.30
CA PRO A 27 -20.10 -0.31 -6.76
C PRO A 27 -18.95 0.36 -5.97
N ALA A 28 -18.87 1.70 -6.04
CA ALA A 28 -17.86 2.48 -5.33
C ALA A 28 -17.87 2.26 -3.81
N VAL A 29 -19.03 2.01 -3.22
CA VAL A 29 -19.15 1.72 -1.78
C VAL A 29 -18.47 0.40 -1.41
N GLU A 30 -18.57 -0.62 -2.24
CA GLU A 30 -17.88 -1.90 -2.03
C GLU A 30 -16.37 -1.73 -2.17
N ARG A 31 -15.94 -0.87 -3.09
CA ARG A 31 -14.52 -0.52 -3.25
C ARG A 31 -13.92 0.12 -2.00
N ILE A 32 -14.71 0.93 -1.28
CA ILE A 32 -14.31 1.50 0.00
C ILE A 32 -14.30 0.44 1.12
N ALA A 33 -15.22 -0.51 1.11
CA ALA A 33 -15.32 -1.54 2.13
C ALA A 33 -14.24 -2.62 2.02
N THR A 34 -13.87 -2.99 0.80
CA THR A 34 -12.97 -4.12 0.50
C THR A 34 -11.62 -4.05 1.25
N PRO A 35 -10.83 -2.97 1.21
CA PRO A 35 -9.56 -2.93 1.93
C PRO A 35 -9.75 -2.92 3.45
N ARG A 36 -10.85 -2.38 3.96
CA ARG A 36 -11.17 -2.38 5.40
C ARG A 36 -11.43 -3.80 5.90
N MET A 37 -12.17 -4.59 5.13
CA MET A 37 -12.41 -6.00 5.44
C MET A 37 -11.11 -6.81 5.36
N ALA A 38 -10.30 -6.57 4.33
CA ALA A 38 -9.03 -7.26 4.13
C ALA A 38 -8.07 -7.04 5.31
N ILE A 39 -7.92 -5.79 5.78
CA ILE A 39 -7.07 -5.47 6.93
C ILE A 39 -7.62 -6.07 8.22
N THR A 40 -8.93 -6.08 8.42
CA THR A 40 -9.55 -6.71 9.59
C THR A 40 -9.30 -8.22 9.62
N CYS A 41 -9.37 -8.88 8.47
CA CYS A 41 -8.96 -10.27 8.34
C CYS A 41 -7.46 -10.45 8.67
N ALA A 42 -6.61 -9.58 8.16
CA ALA A 42 -5.17 -9.61 8.43
C ALA A 42 -4.87 -9.44 9.93
N GLU A 43 -5.57 -8.56 10.62
CA GLU A 43 -5.43 -8.40 12.09
C GLU A 43 -5.82 -9.68 12.85
N TYR A 44 -6.89 -10.33 12.45
CA TYR A 44 -7.27 -11.59 13.06
C TYR A 44 -6.17 -12.65 12.87
N LEU A 45 -5.68 -12.81 11.65
CA LEU A 45 -4.60 -13.77 11.34
C LEU A 45 -3.32 -13.44 12.12
N ALA A 46 -2.94 -12.17 12.16
CA ALA A 46 -1.70 -11.76 12.81
C ALA A 46 -1.81 -11.78 14.34
N TYR A 47 -2.81 -11.15 14.91
CA TYR A 47 -2.84 -10.87 16.35
C TYR A 47 -3.63 -11.89 17.17
N THR A 48 -4.49 -12.67 16.53
CA THR A 48 -5.20 -13.77 17.18
C THR A 48 -4.51 -15.11 16.91
N LEU A 49 -4.18 -15.39 15.65
CA LEU A 49 -3.54 -16.66 15.27
C LEU A 49 -2.00 -16.59 15.31
N GLY A 50 -1.40 -15.42 15.52
CA GLY A 50 0.04 -15.26 15.67
C GLY A 50 0.85 -15.35 14.37
N MET A 51 0.22 -15.14 13.22
CA MET A 51 0.85 -15.25 11.91
C MET A 51 1.57 -13.97 11.51
N HIS A 52 2.56 -14.07 10.62
CA HIS A 52 3.14 -12.93 9.92
C HIS A 52 2.40 -12.75 8.60
N VAL A 53 1.69 -11.64 8.46
CA VAL A 53 0.79 -11.37 7.33
C VAL A 53 1.35 -10.26 6.46
N LEU A 54 1.47 -10.52 5.16
CA LEU A 54 1.76 -9.50 4.15
C LEU A 54 0.44 -9.10 3.48
N VAL A 55 0.11 -7.82 3.55
CA VAL A 55 -1.06 -7.24 2.90
C VAL A 55 -0.61 -6.41 1.70
N ILE A 56 -1.05 -6.78 0.51
CA ILE A 56 -0.79 -6.04 -0.73
C ILE A 56 -2.11 -5.39 -1.15
N MET A 57 -2.13 -4.06 -1.17
CA MET A 57 -3.33 -3.29 -1.53
C MET A 57 -3.15 -2.67 -2.92
N THR A 58 -3.86 -3.21 -3.87
CA THR A 58 -3.95 -2.71 -5.25
C THR A 58 -5.39 -2.27 -5.51
N ASP A 59 -5.69 -1.19 -6.10
CA ASP A 59 -4.98 0.04 -6.35
C ASP A 59 -5.55 1.12 -5.42
N MET A 60 -4.74 1.73 -4.57
CA MET A 60 -5.21 2.72 -3.59
C MET A 60 -5.63 4.03 -4.25
N THR A 61 -5.26 4.27 -5.51
CA THR A 61 -5.81 5.36 -6.30
C THR A 61 -7.30 5.16 -6.55
N ASN A 62 -7.71 3.95 -6.95
CA ASN A 62 -9.12 3.62 -7.15
C ASN A 62 -9.94 3.71 -5.85
N TYR A 63 -9.34 3.37 -4.73
CA TYR A 63 -9.95 3.57 -3.41
C TYR A 63 -10.23 5.05 -3.13
N ALA A 64 -9.23 5.90 -3.34
CA ALA A 64 -9.38 7.35 -3.13
C ALA A 64 -10.38 7.99 -4.11
N GLU A 65 -10.42 7.52 -5.36
CA GLU A 65 -11.44 7.94 -6.34
C GLU A 65 -12.86 7.56 -5.88
N ALA A 66 -13.03 6.37 -5.32
CA ALA A 66 -14.32 5.96 -4.76
C ALA A 66 -14.74 6.84 -3.57
N LEU A 67 -13.80 7.23 -2.71
CA LEU A 67 -14.07 8.20 -1.65
C LEU A 67 -14.49 9.57 -2.21
N ARG A 68 -13.83 10.05 -3.27
CA ARG A 68 -14.18 11.30 -3.94
C ARG A 68 -15.58 11.25 -4.51
N GLU A 69 -15.95 10.16 -5.19
CA GLU A 69 -17.28 9.94 -5.76
C GLU A 69 -18.36 9.96 -4.68
N VAL A 70 -18.18 9.22 -3.60
CA VAL A 70 -19.14 9.12 -2.49
C VAL A 70 -19.26 10.47 -1.76
N SER A 71 -18.14 11.16 -1.51
CA SER A 71 -18.12 12.49 -0.90
C SER A 71 -18.89 13.51 -1.76
N ALA A 72 -18.66 13.52 -3.07
CA ALA A 72 -19.36 14.38 -4.00
C ALA A 72 -20.88 14.10 -4.02
N SER A 73 -21.29 12.83 -4.01
CA SER A 73 -22.70 12.45 -3.98
C SER A 73 -23.41 12.89 -2.69
N ARG A 74 -22.66 12.96 -1.59
CA ARG A 74 -23.13 13.48 -0.29
C ARG A 74 -23.07 15.00 -0.18
N LYS A 75 -22.61 15.70 -1.23
CA LYS A 75 -22.42 17.16 -1.24
C LYS A 75 -21.52 17.68 -0.12
N GLU A 76 -20.52 16.89 0.26
CA GLU A 76 -19.51 17.31 1.22
C GLU A 76 -18.61 18.39 0.61
N VAL A 77 -18.07 19.27 1.46
CA VAL A 77 -17.16 20.32 0.99
C VAL A 77 -15.88 19.68 0.46
N PRO A 78 -15.53 19.89 -0.83
CA PRO A 78 -14.36 19.29 -1.41
C PRO A 78 -13.06 19.91 -0.85
N GLY A 79 -12.07 19.07 -0.62
CA GLY A 79 -10.71 19.47 -0.35
C GLY A 79 -9.87 19.58 -1.62
N ARG A 80 -8.57 19.41 -1.47
CA ARG A 80 -7.58 19.50 -2.56
C ARG A 80 -7.92 18.54 -3.70
N ARG A 81 -7.96 19.04 -4.94
CA ARG A 81 -8.33 18.31 -6.16
C ARG A 81 -9.68 17.59 -6.10
N GLY A 82 -10.60 18.06 -5.27
CA GLY A 82 -11.94 17.47 -5.14
C GLY A 82 -12.03 16.24 -4.25
N TYR A 83 -10.94 15.81 -3.63
CA TYR A 83 -10.96 14.75 -2.63
C TYR A 83 -11.59 15.25 -1.32
N PRO A 84 -12.20 14.35 -0.50
CA PRO A 84 -12.74 14.75 0.78
C PRO A 84 -11.64 15.27 1.72
N GLY A 85 -11.97 16.26 2.54
CA GLY A 85 -11.02 16.84 3.49
C GLY A 85 -10.42 15.84 4.48
N TYR A 86 -11.12 14.74 4.74
CA TYR A 86 -10.68 13.64 5.61
C TYR A 86 -9.85 12.55 4.92
N LEU A 87 -9.44 12.74 3.64
CA LEU A 87 -8.68 11.73 2.90
C LEU A 87 -7.43 11.26 3.65
N TYR A 88 -6.69 12.19 4.25
CA TYR A 88 -5.51 11.84 5.06
C TYR A 88 -5.85 10.91 6.22
N THR A 89 -6.82 11.29 7.03
CA THR A 89 -7.24 10.50 8.21
C THR A 89 -7.79 9.14 7.81
N ASP A 90 -8.50 9.09 6.69
CA ASP A 90 -9.07 7.85 6.18
C ASP A 90 -7.97 6.88 5.71
N LEU A 91 -6.99 7.34 4.91
CA LEU A 91 -5.83 6.56 4.51
C LEU A 91 -4.99 6.14 5.72
N ALA A 92 -4.75 7.05 6.67
CA ALA A 92 -4.03 6.73 7.90
C ALA A 92 -4.71 5.63 8.69
N SER A 93 -6.05 5.63 8.78
CA SER A 93 -6.81 4.59 9.47
C SER A 93 -6.63 3.19 8.88
N LEU A 94 -6.22 3.10 7.62
CA LEU A 94 -5.87 1.85 6.96
C LEU A 94 -4.39 1.51 7.16
N TYR A 95 -3.50 2.43 6.85
CA TYR A 95 -2.06 2.16 6.79
C TYR A 95 -1.43 2.00 8.17
N GLU A 96 -1.88 2.73 9.19
CA GLU A 96 -1.37 2.63 10.56
C GLU A 96 -1.75 1.33 11.28
N ARG A 97 -2.57 0.49 10.68
CA ARG A 97 -2.88 -0.86 11.18
C ARG A 97 -1.75 -1.87 10.92
N ALA A 98 -0.73 -1.48 10.15
CA ALA A 98 0.48 -2.28 9.98
C ALA A 98 1.36 -2.21 11.23
N GLY A 99 2.05 -3.31 11.54
CA GLY A 99 3.04 -3.31 12.61
C GLY A 99 3.03 -4.58 13.48
N ARG A 100 3.59 -4.41 14.66
CA ARG A 100 3.64 -5.44 15.71
C ARG A 100 3.04 -4.87 17.00
N ILE A 101 2.31 -5.71 17.72
CA ILE A 101 1.74 -5.36 19.02
C ILE A 101 2.54 -6.06 20.12
N ASN A 102 2.90 -5.34 21.16
CA ASN A 102 3.57 -5.93 22.33
C ASN A 102 2.75 -7.08 22.90
N GLY A 103 3.42 -8.20 23.19
CA GLY A 103 2.78 -9.41 23.69
C GLY A 103 2.10 -10.28 22.62
N LYS A 104 2.08 -9.86 21.36
CA LYS A 104 1.59 -10.67 20.23
C LYS A 104 2.75 -11.21 19.41
N LYS A 105 2.62 -12.45 18.94
CA LYS A 105 3.66 -13.10 18.13
C LYS A 105 3.64 -12.65 16.67
N GLY A 106 2.46 -12.38 16.13
CA GLY A 106 2.27 -12.02 14.74
C GLY A 106 2.63 -10.58 14.39
N SER A 107 2.62 -10.30 13.10
CA SER A 107 2.86 -8.96 12.56
C SER A 107 2.10 -8.74 11.26
N ILE A 108 1.82 -7.48 10.93
CA ILE A 108 1.26 -7.07 9.65
C ILE A 108 2.27 -6.16 8.95
N THR A 109 2.63 -6.55 7.73
CA THR A 109 3.36 -5.71 6.78
C THR A 109 2.41 -5.30 5.67
N GLN A 110 2.34 -4.02 5.36
CA GLN A 110 1.49 -3.50 4.29
C GLN A 110 2.32 -2.94 3.14
N ILE A 111 1.90 -3.24 1.91
CA ILE A 111 2.43 -2.64 0.68
C ILE A 111 1.25 -2.02 -0.06
N PRO A 112 0.91 -0.76 0.22
CA PRO A 112 -0.07 -0.04 -0.58
C PRO A 112 0.54 0.33 -1.93
N ILE A 113 -0.14 -0.06 -3.00
CA ILE A 113 0.24 0.23 -4.38
C ILE A 113 -0.74 1.27 -4.93
N LEU A 114 -0.21 2.30 -5.57
CA LEU A 114 -1.00 3.36 -6.16
C LEU A 114 -0.40 3.82 -7.49
N THR A 115 -1.21 4.47 -8.28
CA THR A 115 -0.75 5.17 -9.47
C THR A 115 -0.44 6.62 -9.12
N MET A 116 0.50 7.18 -9.85
CA MET A 116 0.91 8.58 -9.73
C MET A 116 0.46 9.31 -11.00
N PRO A 117 -0.74 9.94 -10.99
CA PRO A 117 -1.26 10.61 -12.18
C PRO A 117 -0.28 11.67 -12.70
N GLU A 118 -0.03 11.67 -14.02
CA GLU A 118 0.91 12.57 -14.70
C GLU A 118 2.35 12.52 -14.14
N ASP A 119 2.72 11.41 -13.48
CA ASP A 119 3.99 11.26 -12.74
C ASP A 119 4.19 12.35 -11.66
N ASP A 120 3.08 12.97 -11.21
CA ASP A 120 3.06 14.06 -10.24
C ASP A 120 3.09 13.54 -8.80
N LYS A 121 4.26 13.63 -8.17
CA LYS A 121 4.46 13.24 -6.76
C LYS A 121 3.67 14.13 -5.78
N THR A 122 3.27 15.32 -6.21
CA THR A 122 2.51 16.27 -5.38
C THR A 122 1.01 16.06 -5.48
N HIS A 123 0.58 15.05 -6.28
CA HIS A 123 -0.82 14.65 -6.30
C HIS A 123 -1.25 14.16 -4.90
N PRO A 124 -2.48 14.49 -4.42
CA PRO A 124 -2.89 14.18 -3.04
C PRO A 124 -2.68 12.72 -2.62
N ILE A 125 -2.92 11.77 -3.50
CA ILE A 125 -2.82 10.34 -3.15
C ILE A 125 -1.38 9.91 -2.87
N PRO A 126 -0.40 10.06 -3.79
CA PRO A 126 0.99 9.73 -3.50
C PRO A 126 1.59 10.59 -2.40
N ASP A 127 1.24 11.88 -2.35
CA ASP A 127 1.74 12.83 -1.36
C ASP A 127 1.33 12.39 0.06
N LEU A 128 0.03 12.19 0.31
CA LEU A 128 -0.47 11.77 1.63
C LEU A 128 -0.01 10.37 2.01
N THR A 129 -0.01 9.42 1.07
CA THR A 129 0.52 8.08 1.32
C THR A 129 1.99 8.12 1.71
N GLY A 130 2.77 8.98 1.07
CA GLY A 130 4.17 9.19 1.40
C GLY A 130 4.40 9.76 2.79
N TYR A 131 3.48 10.56 3.34
CA TYR A 131 3.56 11.05 4.73
C TYR A 131 3.22 9.98 5.76
N ILE A 132 2.27 9.10 5.45
CA ILE A 132 1.77 8.09 6.39
C ILE A 132 2.70 6.89 6.48
N THR A 133 3.21 6.41 5.33
CA THR A 133 4.00 5.18 5.24
C THR A 133 5.47 5.41 5.62
N GLU A 134 6.16 4.33 6.00
CA GLU A 134 7.57 4.35 6.41
C GLU A 134 8.55 4.59 5.25
N GLY A 135 8.10 4.39 4.02
CA GLY A 135 8.94 4.59 2.84
C GLY A 135 8.14 4.48 1.55
N GLN A 136 8.82 4.79 0.45
CA GLN A 136 8.24 4.78 -0.88
C GLN A 136 9.22 4.16 -1.86
N ILE A 137 8.70 3.31 -2.73
CA ILE A 137 9.44 2.79 -3.90
C ILE A 137 8.79 3.43 -5.13
N ILE A 138 9.54 4.28 -5.82
CA ILE A 138 9.07 5.03 -6.98
C ILE A 138 9.54 4.33 -8.24
N LEU A 139 8.60 4.00 -9.12
CA LEU A 139 8.87 3.44 -10.44
C LEU A 139 8.99 4.56 -11.48
N SER A 140 9.86 4.40 -12.47
CA SER A 140 10.09 5.36 -13.54
C SER A 140 9.74 4.77 -14.90
N ARG A 141 8.95 5.52 -15.68
CA ARG A 141 8.64 5.17 -17.07
C ARG A 141 9.89 5.18 -17.96
N ASP A 142 10.80 6.12 -17.73
CA ASP A 142 12.03 6.23 -18.51
C ASP A 142 12.92 5.00 -18.32
N LEU A 143 13.02 4.49 -17.09
CA LEU A 143 13.77 3.26 -16.82
C LEU A 143 13.10 2.04 -17.44
N TYR A 144 11.76 1.98 -17.38
CA TYR A 144 11.01 0.93 -18.04
C TYR A 144 11.22 0.93 -19.56
N MET A 145 11.15 2.09 -20.20
CA MET A 145 11.40 2.22 -21.66
C MET A 145 12.83 1.86 -22.05
N LYS A 146 13.79 2.04 -21.14
CA LYS A 146 15.18 1.59 -21.33
C LYS A 146 15.39 0.09 -21.09
N GLY A 147 14.33 -0.66 -20.79
CA GLY A 147 14.39 -2.10 -20.53
C GLY A 147 14.99 -2.47 -19.18
N ILE A 148 15.13 -1.51 -18.23
CA ILE A 148 15.62 -1.77 -16.88
C ILE A 148 14.50 -2.36 -16.03
N GLN A 149 14.72 -3.56 -15.50
CA GLN A 149 13.75 -4.30 -14.69
C GLN A 149 14.36 -4.72 -13.35
N PRO A 150 13.72 -4.44 -12.21
CA PRO A 150 12.56 -3.55 -12.04
C PRO A 150 12.92 -2.07 -12.25
N PRO A 151 12.00 -1.25 -12.80
CA PRO A 151 12.29 0.14 -13.17
C PRO A 151 12.24 1.09 -11.95
N ILE A 152 12.97 0.76 -10.90
CA ILE A 152 12.99 1.51 -9.64
C ILE A 152 13.89 2.73 -9.78
N ASN A 153 13.31 3.91 -9.54
CA ASN A 153 14.07 5.13 -9.42
C ASN A 153 14.55 5.28 -7.97
N VAL A 154 15.82 4.96 -7.75
CA VAL A 154 16.40 4.86 -6.40
C VAL A 154 16.49 6.22 -5.71
N LEU A 155 16.89 7.27 -6.42
CA LEU A 155 17.14 8.60 -5.82
C LEU A 155 15.91 9.22 -5.14
N PRO A 156 14.71 9.23 -5.76
CA PRO A 156 13.51 9.73 -5.11
C PRO A 156 12.83 8.70 -4.19
N SER A 157 13.25 7.45 -4.21
CA SER A 157 12.75 6.43 -3.28
C SER A 157 13.31 6.68 -1.88
N LEU A 158 12.48 6.45 -0.87
CA LEU A 158 12.79 6.84 0.51
C LEU A 158 12.46 5.70 1.48
N SER A 159 13.31 5.50 2.48
CA SER A 159 13.00 4.76 3.69
C SER A 159 13.35 5.59 4.92
N ARG A 160 12.39 5.90 5.77
CA ARG A 160 12.59 6.68 7.00
C ARG A 160 13.29 5.90 8.10
N LEU A 161 13.22 4.58 8.04
CA LEU A 161 13.78 3.68 9.06
C LEU A 161 15.06 2.97 8.61
N LYS A 162 15.64 3.34 7.46
CA LYS A 162 16.82 2.68 6.94
C LYS A 162 17.97 2.59 7.96
N THR A 163 18.22 3.67 8.68
CA THR A 163 19.27 3.73 9.71
C THR A 163 19.03 2.76 10.88
N LYS A 164 17.78 2.42 11.17
CA LYS A 164 17.43 1.41 12.18
C LYS A 164 17.54 -0.02 11.68
N GLY A 165 17.46 -0.22 10.38
CA GLY A 165 17.56 -1.54 9.72
C GLY A 165 18.99 -1.92 9.33
N ILE A 166 19.93 -0.98 9.32
CA ILE A 166 21.30 -1.16 8.84
C ILE A 166 22.29 -0.96 10.00
N GLY A 167 23.37 -1.73 9.98
CA GLY A 167 24.43 -1.64 10.98
C GLY A 167 24.96 -3.00 11.40
N LYS A 168 25.89 -2.97 12.38
CA LYS A 168 26.53 -4.17 12.93
C LYS A 168 25.48 -5.18 13.42
N ASP A 169 25.68 -6.43 13.08
CA ASP A 169 24.79 -7.58 13.41
C ASP A 169 23.39 -7.53 12.77
N LYS A 170 23.13 -6.57 11.86
CA LYS A 170 21.86 -6.46 11.14
C LYS A 170 22.02 -6.64 9.64
N THR A 171 23.03 -6.03 9.06
CA THR A 171 23.33 -6.10 7.62
C THR A 171 24.82 -6.25 7.40
N ARG A 172 25.23 -6.48 6.17
CA ARG A 172 26.62 -6.50 5.76
C ARG A 172 27.29 -5.15 6.08
N GLU A 173 28.58 -5.16 6.45
CA GLU A 173 29.30 -3.98 6.95
C GLU A 173 29.32 -2.82 5.95
N ASP A 174 29.46 -3.14 4.65
CA ASP A 174 29.52 -2.14 3.58
C ASP A 174 28.16 -1.45 3.28
N HIS A 175 27.05 -1.93 3.84
CA HIS A 175 25.75 -1.29 3.64
C HIS A 175 25.68 0.11 4.27
N ALA A 176 26.38 0.34 5.38
CA ALA A 176 26.42 1.65 6.02
C ALA A 176 27.12 2.72 5.17
N ASP A 177 28.17 2.32 4.45
CA ASP A 177 28.99 3.23 3.64
C ASP A 177 28.35 3.53 2.26
N THR A 178 27.42 2.67 1.81
CA THR A 178 26.73 2.83 0.51
C THR A 178 25.45 3.64 0.58
N MET A 179 25.04 4.10 1.75
CA MET A 179 23.85 4.90 2.01
C MET A 179 24.10 6.39 2.09
#